data_9a27f4cd443073913b46f5cebe1844df
#
_entry.id   9a27f4cd443073913b46f5cebe1844df
#
_cell.length_a   1.000
_cell.length_b   1.000
_cell.length_c   1.000
_cell.angle_alpha   90.00
_cell.angle_beta   90.00
_cell.angle_gamma   90.00
#
_symmetry.space_group_name_H-M   'P 1'
#
loop_
_entity.id
_entity.type
_entity.pdbx_description
1 polymer ?
#
loop_
_entity_poly.entity_id
_entity_poly.type
_entity_poly.pdbx_seq_one_letter_code
_entity_poly.pdbx_strand_id
1 'polypeptide(L)'
;MIEKPTKKTIITVILTSIATIFVSFSIVALILGLTPERTINLLRFIAAKRFIETRYVNPVDDESIIDGAISGLVKSLNDPHSVYLDKNFFRQLKDQTSGSFGGIGVYMGFQNDMVRIISVMPGSPGEKVGLKANDQILAVDATPVTELSSEEIPFRIRGEAGTPVTLSIRRAGEDDRDYQITRDVIKLKTVAGRMLNEEVENSKIFTSDPFGYIRISSFSENSGDEFDSMYRELQKKNMKALIIDLRENPGGVLTSCVEISRMLVPKGRIVSVVDKGGKEEIYDSNLDEKTVPLVVLIDGNSASASEILAGALQDTNAATLVGTRSYGKGSVQVVMPMFRDDGLKLTIAKYYTPSGRSIDGEGIQPDVEVELPLDYSSDTQLDKAIEIARDQFEN
;
A
#
# COMPACT_ATOMS: atom_id res chain seq x y z
N MET A 1 42.99 54.44 -19.00
CA MET A 1 43.59 53.50 -19.95
C MET A 1 43.67 52.14 -19.28
N ILE A 2 42.92 51.14 -19.75
CA ILE A 2 43.02 49.77 -19.21
C ILE A 2 44.25 49.15 -19.91
N GLU A 3 45.30 48.86 -19.14
CA GLU A 3 46.47 48.19 -19.68
C GLU A 3 46.08 46.79 -20.24
N LYS A 4 46.52 46.53 -21.47
CA LYS A 4 46.29 45.21 -22.10
C LYS A 4 47.05 44.12 -21.29
N PRO A 5 46.39 42.99 -20.94
CA PRO A 5 47.02 41.96 -20.18
C PRO A 5 48.25 41.38 -20.90
N THR A 6 49.31 41.15 -20.18
CA THR A 6 50.52 40.53 -20.75
C THR A 6 50.24 39.07 -21.12
N LYS A 7 51.02 38.52 -22.10
CA LYS A 7 50.95 37.09 -22.47
C LYS A 7 51.05 36.17 -21.23
N LYS A 8 51.87 36.54 -20.27
CA LYS A 8 52.06 35.76 -19.02
C LYS A 8 50.80 35.78 -18.17
N THR A 9 50.11 36.94 -18.03
CA THR A 9 48.84 37.08 -17.33
C THR A 9 47.74 36.22 -17.98
N ILE A 10 47.67 36.22 -19.31
CA ILE A 10 46.67 35.40 -20.04
C ILE A 10 46.91 33.93 -19.82
N ILE A 11 48.18 33.47 -19.91
CA ILE A 11 48.54 32.03 -19.68
C ILE A 11 48.21 31.64 -18.23
N THR A 12 48.53 32.48 -17.23
CA THR A 12 48.23 32.21 -15.84
C THR A 12 46.73 32.06 -15.61
N VAL A 13 45.90 32.97 -16.15
CA VAL A 13 44.45 32.92 -16.05
C VAL A 13 43.89 31.65 -16.67
N ILE A 14 44.38 31.26 -17.85
CA ILE A 14 43.94 30.01 -18.50
C ILE A 14 44.31 28.79 -17.64
N LEU A 15 45.55 28.71 -17.15
CA LEU A 15 45.98 27.57 -16.32
C LEU A 15 45.22 27.48 -14.99
N THR A 16 44.99 28.62 -14.32
CA THR A 16 44.17 28.64 -13.09
C THR A 16 42.71 28.28 -13.35
N SER A 17 42.12 28.74 -14.46
CA SER A 17 40.76 28.36 -14.85
C SER A 17 40.63 26.86 -15.10
N ILE A 18 41.60 26.26 -15.85
CA ILE A 18 41.64 24.81 -16.11
C ILE A 18 41.79 24.04 -14.79
N ALA A 19 42.72 24.48 -13.92
CA ALA A 19 42.90 23.85 -12.61
C ALA A 19 41.63 23.92 -11.73
N THR A 20 40.95 25.07 -11.70
CA THR A 20 39.73 25.25 -10.96
C THR A 20 38.61 24.35 -11.50
N ILE A 21 38.44 24.27 -12.83
CA ILE A 21 37.48 23.37 -13.48
C ILE A 21 37.77 21.91 -13.12
N PHE A 22 39.04 21.52 -13.19
CA PHE A 22 39.46 20.15 -12.86
C PHE A 22 39.19 19.80 -11.39
N VAL A 23 39.51 20.71 -10.44
CA VAL A 23 39.26 20.53 -9.01
C VAL A 23 37.76 20.47 -8.77
N SER A 24 36.99 21.38 -9.34
CA SER A 24 35.52 21.38 -9.19
C SER A 24 34.89 20.08 -9.73
N PHE A 25 35.34 19.63 -10.92
CA PHE A 25 34.89 18.35 -11.47
C PHE A 25 35.28 17.16 -10.58
N SER A 26 36.48 17.17 -10.03
CA SER A 26 36.94 16.11 -9.11
C SER A 26 36.14 16.07 -7.81
N ILE A 27 35.78 17.24 -7.26
CA ILE A 27 34.93 17.33 -6.09
C ILE A 27 33.53 16.78 -6.39
N VAL A 28 32.93 17.20 -7.51
CA VAL A 28 31.62 16.70 -7.92
C VAL A 28 31.67 15.18 -8.19
N ALA A 29 32.71 14.70 -8.86
CA ALA A 29 32.92 13.27 -9.10
C ALA A 29 33.07 12.49 -7.80
N LEU A 30 33.77 13.04 -6.79
CA LEU A 30 33.91 12.44 -5.47
C LEU A 30 32.57 12.39 -4.71
N ILE A 31 31.82 13.48 -4.71
CA ILE A 31 30.49 13.55 -4.08
C ILE A 31 29.52 12.56 -4.70
N LEU A 32 29.56 12.41 -6.04
CA LEU A 32 28.72 11.47 -6.79
C LEU A 32 29.27 10.04 -6.77
N GLY A 33 30.43 9.80 -6.15
CA GLY A 33 31.09 8.49 -6.12
C GLY A 33 31.48 7.98 -7.52
N LEU A 34 31.79 8.88 -8.46
CA LEU A 34 32.13 8.54 -9.83
C LEU A 34 33.58 8.04 -9.91
N THR A 35 33.75 6.75 -10.09
CA THR A 35 35.01 6.16 -10.52
C THR A 35 35.16 6.34 -12.05
N PRO A 36 36.36 6.18 -12.65
CA PRO A 36 36.54 6.24 -14.10
C PRO A 36 35.58 5.30 -14.85
N GLU A 37 35.38 4.10 -14.35
CA GLU A 37 34.45 3.12 -14.93
C GLU A 37 32.99 3.58 -14.87
N ARG A 38 32.53 4.10 -13.71
CA ARG A 38 31.21 4.66 -13.56
C ARG A 38 30.98 5.87 -14.46
N THR A 39 32.01 6.71 -14.65
CA THR A 39 31.98 7.83 -15.58
C THR A 39 31.76 7.37 -17.00
N ILE A 40 32.51 6.34 -17.45
CA ILE A 40 32.37 5.74 -18.79
C ILE A 40 30.93 5.20 -18.96
N ASN A 41 30.37 4.52 -17.96
CA ASN A 41 29.01 3.98 -18.02
C ASN A 41 27.96 5.09 -18.12
N LEU A 42 28.13 6.19 -17.39
CA LEU A 42 27.25 7.37 -17.50
C LEU A 42 27.35 8.00 -18.90
N LEU A 43 28.57 8.14 -19.47
CA LEU A 43 28.76 8.66 -20.82
C LEU A 43 28.13 7.74 -21.87
N ARG A 44 28.21 6.43 -21.71
CA ARG A 44 27.54 5.46 -22.60
C ARG A 44 26.02 5.64 -22.56
N PHE A 45 25.45 5.83 -21.38
CA PHE A 45 24.01 6.10 -21.23
C PHE A 45 23.60 7.39 -21.94
N ILE A 46 24.32 8.50 -21.71
CA ILE A 46 24.06 9.79 -22.35
C ILE A 46 24.21 9.67 -23.88
N ALA A 47 25.23 8.99 -24.37
CA ALA A 47 25.42 8.79 -25.81
C ALA A 47 24.29 7.97 -26.44
N ALA A 48 23.85 6.91 -25.78
CA ALA A 48 22.72 6.10 -26.25
C ALA A 48 21.41 6.92 -26.29
N LYS A 49 21.11 7.67 -25.22
CA LYS A 49 19.95 8.58 -25.16
C LYS A 49 19.97 9.56 -26.33
N ARG A 50 21.10 10.28 -26.50
CA ARG A 50 21.24 11.26 -27.58
C ARG A 50 21.13 10.65 -28.97
N PHE A 51 21.65 9.42 -29.18
CA PHE A 51 21.50 8.71 -30.43
C PHE A 51 20.05 8.37 -30.75
N ILE A 52 19.28 7.92 -29.74
CA ILE A 52 17.85 7.67 -29.87
C ILE A 52 17.12 8.97 -30.23
N GLU A 53 17.31 10.04 -29.47
CA GLU A 53 16.65 11.34 -29.70
C GLU A 53 16.93 11.91 -31.11
N THR A 54 18.12 11.69 -31.63
CA THR A 54 18.55 12.30 -32.92
C THR A 54 18.32 11.42 -34.13
N ARG A 55 18.18 10.09 -33.95
CA ARG A 55 18.16 9.13 -35.07
C ARG A 55 16.91 8.25 -35.12
N TYR A 56 16.13 8.16 -34.05
CA TYR A 56 14.92 7.38 -34.12
C TYR A 56 13.91 8.03 -35.09
N VAL A 57 13.18 7.20 -35.83
CA VAL A 57 12.34 7.66 -36.95
C VAL A 57 11.10 8.44 -36.47
N ASN A 58 10.56 8.12 -35.31
CA ASN A 58 9.42 8.83 -34.76
C ASN A 58 9.86 9.82 -33.68
N PRO A 59 9.08 10.87 -33.42
CA PRO A 59 9.29 11.75 -32.28
C PRO A 59 9.36 10.96 -30.97
N VAL A 60 10.29 11.30 -30.11
CA VAL A 60 10.49 10.62 -28.83
C VAL A 60 10.23 11.62 -27.71
N ASP A 61 9.47 11.19 -26.73
CA ASP A 61 9.27 11.92 -25.50
C ASP A 61 10.43 11.67 -24.53
N ASP A 62 11.07 12.74 -24.10
CA ASP A 62 12.24 12.68 -23.22
C ASP A 62 11.91 12.08 -21.86
N GLU A 63 10.72 12.35 -21.31
CA GLU A 63 10.25 11.84 -20.04
C GLU A 63 10.07 10.33 -20.11
N SER A 64 9.43 9.83 -21.15
CA SER A 64 9.22 8.39 -21.37
C SER A 64 10.55 7.61 -21.49
N ILE A 65 11.58 8.20 -22.11
CA ILE A 65 12.91 7.57 -22.19
C ILE A 65 13.54 7.45 -20.80
N ILE A 66 13.46 8.50 -20.00
CA ILE A 66 14.06 8.52 -18.66
C ILE A 66 13.31 7.55 -17.74
N ASP A 67 11.99 7.55 -17.75
CA ASP A 67 11.16 6.62 -16.97
C ASP A 67 11.44 5.16 -17.36
N GLY A 68 11.55 4.90 -18.67
CA GLY A 68 11.95 3.59 -19.18
C GLY A 68 13.34 3.15 -18.72
N ALA A 69 14.29 4.08 -18.68
CA ALA A 69 15.64 3.80 -18.20
C ALA A 69 15.68 3.50 -16.69
N ILE A 70 14.97 4.28 -15.86
CA ILE A 70 14.86 4.06 -14.41
C ILE A 70 14.14 2.72 -14.14
N SER A 71 13.05 2.46 -14.85
CA SER A 71 12.35 1.17 -14.78
C SER A 71 13.27 0.00 -15.14
N GLY A 72 14.11 0.15 -16.18
CA GLY A 72 15.11 -0.84 -16.57
C GLY A 72 16.18 -1.10 -15.50
N LEU A 73 16.65 -0.03 -14.82
CA LEU A 73 17.57 -0.17 -13.69
C LEU A 73 16.95 -1.01 -12.56
N VAL A 74 15.70 -0.73 -12.19
CA VAL A 74 15.03 -1.50 -11.13
C VAL A 74 14.78 -2.93 -11.55
N LYS A 75 14.33 -3.16 -12.79
CA LYS A 75 14.11 -4.51 -13.34
C LYS A 75 15.39 -5.36 -13.35
N SER A 76 16.58 -4.74 -13.47
CA SER A 76 17.87 -5.47 -13.46
C SER A 76 18.19 -6.10 -12.09
N LEU A 77 17.49 -5.72 -11.03
CA LEU A 77 17.62 -6.33 -9.71
C LEU A 77 17.03 -7.74 -9.64
N ASN A 78 16.18 -8.13 -10.61
CA ASN A 78 15.43 -9.39 -10.62
C ASN A 78 14.62 -9.63 -9.33
N ASP A 79 14.17 -8.55 -8.71
CA ASP A 79 13.33 -8.56 -7.52
C ASP A 79 11.88 -8.17 -7.91
N PRO A 80 10.91 -9.08 -7.77
CA PRO A 80 9.52 -8.82 -8.16
C PRO A 80 8.84 -7.75 -7.27
N HIS A 81 9.43 -7.44 -6.12
CA HIS A 81 8.88 -6.47 -5.18
C HIS A 81 9.48 -5.06 -5.34
N SER A 82 10.57 -4.93 -6.08
CA SER A 82 11.18 -3.65 -6.41
C SER A 82 10.66 -3.14 -7.75
N VAL A 83 10.16 -1.89 -7.76
CA VAL A 83 9.54 -1.30 -8.95
C VAL A 83 9.74 0.22 -8.99
N TYR A 84 9.92 0.76 -10.19
CA TYR A 84 9.76 2.19 -10.44
C TYR A 84 8.26 2.50 -10.48
N LEU A 85 7.86 3.50 -9.73
CA LEU A 85 6.49 3.99 -9.64
C LEU A 85 6.41 5.30 -10.41
N ASP A 86 5.75 5.30 -11.55
CA ASP A 86 5.38 6.53 -12.21
C ASP A 86 4.44 7.37 -11.34
N LYS A 87 4.15 8.58 -11.76
CA LYS A 87 3.30 9.52 -11.02
C LYS A 87 1.95 8.94 -10.58
N ASN A 88 1.33 8.10 -11.43
CA ASN A 88 0.02 7.54 -11.17
C ASN A 88 0.10 6.42 -10.12
N PHE A 89 1.03 5.48 -10.32
CA PHE A 89 1.26 4.39 -9.36
C PHE A 89 1.80 4.90 -8.02
N PHE A 90 2.65 5.92 -8.02
CA PHE A 90 3.17 6.52 -6.79
C PHE A 90 2.04 7.16 -5.97
N ARG A 91 1.14 7.92 -6.61
CA ARG A 91 -0.04 8.49 -5.96
C ARG A 91 -0.96 7.41 -5.42
N GLN A 92 -1.27 6.39 -6.23
CA GLN A 92 -2.13 5.28 -5.80
C GLN A 92 -1.56 4.55 -4.58
N LEU A 93 -0.26 4.29 -4.57
CA LEU A 93 0.40 3.65 -3.43
C LEU A 93 0.35 4.54 -2.19
N LYS A 94 0.56 5.85 -2.34
CA LYS A 94 0.46 6.82 -1.26
C LYS A 94 -0.96 6.85 -0.67
N ASP A 95 -1.98 6.87 -1.51
CA ASP A 95 -3.40 6.83 -1.09
C ASP A 95 -3.71 5.54 -0.32
N GLN A 96 -3.24 4.38 -0.80
CA GLN A 96 -3.42 3.10 -0.12
C GLN A 96 -2.71 3.07 1.24
N THR A 97 -1.49 3.59 1.30
CA THR A 97 -0.67 3.60 2.53
C THR A 97 -1.27 4.53 3.57
N SER A 98 -1.69 5.74 3.18
CA SER A 98 -2.33 6.70 4.09
C SER A 98 -3.74 6.26 4.54
N GLY A 99 -4.36 5.30 3.85
CA GLY A 99 -5.75 4.91 4.09
C GLY A 99 -6.75 6.02 3.79
N SER A 100 -6.34 7.00 2.98
CA SER A 100 -7.18 8.13 2.59
C SER A 100 -6.75 8.69 1.24
N PHE A 101 -7.69 9.26 0.50
CA PHE A 101 -7.42 9.93 -0.78
C PHE A 101 -8.35 11.12 -0.98
N GLY A 102 -7.90 12.08 -1.77
CA GLY A 102 -8.77 13.17 -2.21
C GLY A 102 -9.72 12.69 -3.30
N GLY A 103 -11.04 12.85 -3.07
CA GLY A 103 -12.05 12.36 -3.98
C GLY A 103 -13.46 12.81 -3.62
N ILE A 104 -14.45 12.13 -4.18
CA ILE A 104 -15.86 12.48 -4.02
C ILE A 104 -16.67 11.44 -3.24
N GLY A 105 -16.06 10.30 -2.88
CA GLY A 105 -16.69 9.26 -2.05
C GLY A 105 -17.79 8.47 -2.76
N VAL A 106 -17.50 7.95 -3.95
CA VAL A 106 -18.41 7.05 -4.69
C VAL A 106 -17.68 5.74 -5.04
N TYR A 107 -18.41 4.63 -4.99
CA TYR A 107 -18.00 3.36 -5.59
C TYR A 107 -18.57 3.29 -7.00
N MET A 108 -17.72 2.94 -7.95
CA MET A 108 -18.08 2.86 -9.38
C MET A 108 -17.94 1.45 -9.91
N GLY A 109 -18.80 1.09 -10.85
CA GLY A 109 -18.72 -0.15 -11.64
C GLY A 109 -18.60 0.15 -13.12
N PHE A 110 -17.88 -0.73 -13.81
CA PHE A 110 -17.65 -0.66 -15.26
C PHE A 110 -18.32 -1.86 -15.90
N GLN A 111 -19.26 -1.62 -16.79
CA GLN A 111 -19.98 -2.68 -17.52
C GLN A 111 -20.42 -2.18 -18.90
N ASN A 112 -20.05 -2.89 -19.96
CA ASN A 112 -20.44 -2.59 -21.35
C ASN A 112 -20.18 -1.12 -21.73
N ASP A 113 -18.96 -0.63 -21.50
CA ASP A 113 -18.51 0.75 -21.75
C ASP A 113 -19.31 1.82 -20.97
N MET A 114 -20.11 1.42 -20.01
CA MET A 114 -20.83 2.31 -19.11
C MET A 114 -20.15 2.37 -17.73
N VAL A 115 -20.09 3.57 -17.19
CA VAL A 115 -19.61 3.82 -15.83
C VAL A 115 -20.80 4.21 -14.97
N ARG A 116 -21.05 3.44 -13.91
CA ARG A 116 -22.17 3.68 -13.00
C ARG A 116 -21.71 3.83 -11.56
N ILE A 117 -22.37 4.70 -10.82
CA ILE A 117 -22.23 4.76 -9.36
C ILE A 117 -22.96 3.57 -8.75
N ILE A 118 -22.22 2.67 -8.09
CA ILE A 118 -22.79 1.52 -7.37
C ILE A 118 -23.36 1.99 -6.04
N SER A 119 -22.59 2.81 -5.31
CA SER A 119 -23.01 3.39 -4.04
C SER A 119 -22.27 4.68 -3.75
N VAL A 120 -22.85 5.51 -2.89
CA VAL A 120 -22.28 6.77 -2.43
C VAL A 120 -21.98 6.64 -0.94
N MET A 121 -20.78 7.06 -0.54
CA MET A 121 -20.35 6.99 0.85
C MET A 121 -21.09 8.04 1.69
N PRO A 122 -21.64 7.67 2.86
CA PRO A 122 -22.29 8.63 3.77
C PRO A 122 -21.34 9.76 4.18
N GLY A 123 -21.84 11.00 4.19
CA GLY A 123 -21.09 12.21 4.54
C GLY A 123 -20.12 12.71 3.48
N SER A 124 -19.98 11.99 2.36
CA SER A 124 -19.04 12.33 1.29
C SER A 124 -19.47 13.54 0.46
N PRO A 125 -18.54 14.16 -0.31
CA PRO A 125 -18.88 15.23 -1.25
C PRO A 125 -19.93 14.82 -2.30
N GLY A 126 -19.86 13.57 -2.78
CA GLY A 126 -20.84 13.05 -3.74
C GLY A 126 -22.25 12.98 -3.17
N GLU A 127 -22.40 12.56 -1.90
CA GLU A 127 -23.69 12.57 -1.22
C GLU A 127 -24.23 14.01 -1.04
N LYS A 128 -23.35 14.94 -0.62
CA LYS A 128 -23.73 16.35 -0.36
C LYS A 128 -24.28 17.04 -1.61
N VAL A 129 -23.81 16.68 -2.81
CA VAL A 129 -24.34 17.23 -4.07
C VAL A 129 -25.49 16.40 -4.64
N GLY A 130 -25.87 15.29 -4.00
CA GLY A 130 -27.05 14.49 -4.35
C GLY A 130 -26.77 13.43 -5.42
N LEU A 131 -25.55 12.94 -5.58
CA LEU A 131 -25.27 11.73 -6.36
C LEU A 131 -25.96 10.51 -5.72
N LYS A 132 -26.38 9.57 -6.54
CA LYS A 132 -27.13 8.37 -6.10
C LYS A 132 -26.58 7.10 -6.74
N ALA A 133 -26.89 5.97 -6.11
CA ALA A 133 -26.68 4.67 -6.75
C ALA A 133 -27.46 4.59 -8.07
N ASN A 134 -26.86 3.92 -9.06
CA ASN A 134 -27.32 3.80 -10.44
C ASN A 134 -27.19 5.06 -11.32
N ASP A 135 -26.68 6.17 -10.83
CA ASP A 135 -26.28 7.29 -11.69
C ASP A 135 -25.23 6.83 -12.70
N GLN A 136 -25.42 7.14 -13.98
CA GLN A 136 -24.45 6.87 -15.03
C GLN A 136 -23.57 8.10 -15.22
N ILE A 137 -22.25 7.91 -15.15
CA ILE A 137 -21.27 8.96 -15.44
C ILE A 137 -21.06 9.01 -16.96
N LEU A 138 -21.29 10.16 -17.56
CA LEU A 138 -21.13 10.40 -19.01
C LEU A 138 -19.81 11.07 -19.33
N ALA A 139 -19.36 12.01 -18.49
CA ALA A 139 -18.12 12.75 -18.66
C ALA A 139 -17.50 13.13 -17.32
N VAL A 140 -16.18 13.34 -17.31
CA VAL A 140 -15.39 13.89 -16.20
C VAL A 140 -14.65 15.11 -16.72
N ASP A 141 -14.86 16.29 -16.11
CA ASP A 141 -14.29 17.57 -16.54
C ASP A 141 -14.44 17.80 -18.06
N ALA A 142 -15.68 17.62 -18.57
CA ALA A 142 -16.07 17.72 -19.97
C ALA A 142 -15.43 16.67 -20.92
N THR A 143 -14.62 15.75 -20.45
CA THR A 143 -14.09 14.63 -21.26
C THR A 143 -15.05 13.45 -21.19
N PRO A 144 -15.64 12.98 -22.31
CA PRO A 144 -16.52 11.83 -22.33
C PRO A 144 -15.83 10.57 -21.79
N VAL A 145 -16.52 9.76 -20.97
CA VAL A 145 -15.96 8.52 -20.42
C VAL A 145 -15.63 7.49 -21.50
N THR A 146 -16.23 7.59 -22.69
CA THR A 146 -15.94 6.74 -23.84
C THR A 146 -14.57 6.99 -24.49
N GLU A 147 -13.94 8.12 -24.16
CA GLU A 147 -12.59 8.50 -24.61
C GLU A 147 -11.51 8.14 -23.56
N LEU A 148 -11.92 7.62 -22.41
CA LEU A 148 -11.06 7.32 -21.27
C LEU A 148 -11.03 5.80 -21.02
N SER A 149 -9.89 5.31 -20.58
CA SER A 149 -9.78 3.94 -20.06
C SER A 149 -10.48 3.81 -18.69
N SER A 150 -10.83 2.58 -18.32
CA SER A 150 -11.42 2.27 -17.01
C SER A 150 -10.52 2.71 -15.83
N GLU A 151 -9.23 2.82 -16.06
CA GLU A 151 -8.24 3.24 -15.06
C GLU A 151 -8.12 4.77 -14.98
N GLU A 152 -8.26 5.48 -16.11
CA GLU A 152 -8.18 6.94 -16.14
C GLU A 152 -9.40 7.62 -15.49
N ILE A 153 -10.59 7.02 -15.57
CA ILE A 153 -11.81 7.62 -15.01
C ILE A 153 -11.70 7.82 -13.50
N PRO A 154 -11.39 6.79 -12.67
CA PRO A 154 -11.18 6.99 -11.25
C PRO A 154 -10.04 7.97 -10.95
N PHE A 155 -8.98 7.93 -11.76
CA PHE A 155 -7.83 8.80 -11.60
C PHE A 155 -8.18 10.28 -11.77
N ARG A 156 -9.03 10.64 -12.76
CA ARG A 156 -9.50 12.01 -12.97
C ARG A 156 -10.51 12.47 -11.92
N ILE A 157 -11.35 11.54 -11.42
CA ILE A 157 -12.31 11.84 -10.35
C ILE A 157 -11.58 12.09 -9.02
N ARG A 158 -10.51 11.34 -8.72
CA ARG A 158 -9.60 11.63 -7.61
C ARG A 158 -8.79 12.88 -7.88
N GLY A 159 -8.23 13.45 -6.83
CA GLY A 159 -7.37 14.63 -6.91
C GLY A 159 -7.14 15.22 -5.54
N GLU A 160 -6.48 16.35 -5.47
CA GLU A 160 -6.19 17.03 -4.21
C GLU A 160 -7.50 17.50 -3.54
N ALA A 161 -7.62 17.26 -2.22
CA ALA A 161 -8.76 17.75 -1.44
C ALA A 161 -8.87 19.28 -1.56
N GLY A 162 -10.10 19.77 -1.68
CA GLY A 162 -10.38 21.19 -1.91
C GLY A 162 -10.43 21.59 -3.38
N THR A 163 -10.00 20.73 -4.32
CA THR A 163 -10.09 21.02 -5.76
C THR A 163 -11.44 20.56 -6.35
N PRO A 164 -11.98 21.25 -7.37
CA PRO A 164 -13.23 20.88 -8.00
C PRO A 164 -13.05 19.75 -9.01
N VAL A 165 -14.12 18.97 -9.24
CA VAL A 165 -14.32 18.06 -10.37
C VAL A 165 -15.76 18.18 -10.84
N THR A 166 -16.00 18.13 -12.14
CA THR A 166 -17.34 18.15 -12.71
C THR A 166 -17.67 16.79 -13.30
N LEU A 167 -18.81 16.21 -12.88
CA LEU A 167 -19.35 14.97 -13.45
C LEU A 167 -20.63 15.28 -14.23
N SER A 168 -20.68 14.90 -15.51
CA SER A 168 -21.92 14.84 -16.27
C SER A 168 -22.63 13.52 -15.98
N ILE A 169 -23.80 13.60 -15.43
CA ILE A 169 -24.58 12.46 -14.93
C ILE A 169 -25.88 12.29 -15.69
N ARG A 170 -26.18 11.05 -16.05
CA ARG A 170 -27.49 10.60 -16.53
C ARG A 170 -28.17 9.81 -15.43
N ARG A 171 -29.38 10.23 -15.06
CA ARG A 171 -30.26 9.54 -14.10
C ARG A 171 -31.57 9.17 -14.77
N ALA A 172 -32.03 7.94 -14.52
CA ALA A 172 -33.28 7.47 -15.10
C ALA A 172 -34.45 8.38 -14.73
N GLY A 173 -35.18 8.89 -15.76
CA GLY A 173 -36.33 9.77 -15.58
C GLY A 173 -36.00 11.25 -15.34
N GLU A 174 -34.73 11.64 -15.45
CA GLU A 174 -34.28 13.03 -15.34
C GLU A 174 -33.46 13.41 -16.57
N ASP A 175 -33.32 14.71 -16.86
CA ASP A 175 -32.41 15.21 -17.88
C ASP A 175 -30.97 15.06 -17.43
N ASP A 176 -30.05 14.89 -18.39
CA ASP A 176 -28.61 14.85 -18.13
C ASP A 176 -28.16 16.17 -17.45
N ARG A 177 -27.38 16.04 -16.38
CA ARG A 177 -27.00 17.18 -15.55
C ARG A 177 -25.56 17.11 -15.10
N ASP A 178 -24.92 18.29 -15.04
CA ASP A 178 -23.57 18.46 -14.49
C ASP A 178 -23.63 18.68 -12.98
N TYR A 179 -22.76 17.95 -12.25
CA TYR A 179 -22.52 18.08 -10.83
C TYR A 179 -21.10 18.58 -10.62
N GLN A 180 -20.96 19.81 -10.14
CA GLN A 180 -19.66 20.32 -9.68
C GLN A 180 -19.45 19.92 -8.23
N ILE A 181 -18.37 19.19 -7.96
CA ILE A 181 -18.10 18.55 -6.66
C ILE A 181 -16.73 19.00 -6.19
N THR A 182 -16.64 19.56 -5.01
CA THR A 182 -15.34 19.82 -4.37
C THR A 182 -14.86 18.56 -3.72
N ARG A 183 -13.68 18.07 -4.13
CA ARG A 183 -13.05 16.88 -3.54
C ARG A 183 -12.77 17.10 -2.06
N ASP A 184 -12.88 16.05 -1.27
CA ASP A 184 -12.55 16.06 0.15
C ASP A 184 -11.72 14.82 0.48
N VAL A 185 -11.17 14.75 1.67
CA VAL A 185 -10.44 13.56 2.14
C VAL A 185 -11.43 12.44 2.38
N ILE A 186 -11.33 11.39 1.57
CA ILE A 186 -12.11 10.15 1.72
C ILE A 186 -11.29 9.15 2.51
N LYS A 187 -11.76 8.78 3.70
CA LYS A 187 -11.11 7.76 4.52
C LYS A 187 -11.60 6.37 4.12
N LEU A 188 -10.65 5.47 3.87
CA LEU A 188 -10.92 4.05 3.63
C LEU A 188 -10.87 3.32 4.96
N LYS A 189 -11.98 2.71 5.37
CA LYS A 189 -11.96 1.82 6.53
C LYS A 189 -11.28 0.51 6.16
N THR A 190 -10.22 0.20 6.88
CA THR A 190 -9.46 -1.04 6.73
C THR A 190 -9.81 -2.08 7.78
N VAL A 191 -10.44 -1.65 8.87
CA VAL A 191 -10.86 -2.50 9.97
C VAL A 191 -12.38 -2.43 10.13
N ALA A 192 -13.01 -3.58 10.15
CA ALA A 192 -14.45 -3.73 10.43
C ALA A 192 -14.68 -4.90 11.39
N GLY A 193 -15.64 -4.77 12.29
CA GLY A 193 -15.90 -5.84 13.25
C GLY A 193 -17.29 -5.77 13.83
N ARG A 194 -17.67 -6.83 14.56
CA ARG A 194 -18.94 -6.96 15.26
C ARG A 194 -18.91 -8.08 16.28
N MET A 195 -19.90 -8.15 17.14
CA MET A 195 -20.19 -9.36 17.90
C MET A 195 -20.84 -10.41 16.98
N LEU A 196 -20.44 -11.67 17.09
CA LEU A 196 -21.01 -12.76 16.30
C LEU A 196 -22.38 -13.23 16.79
N ASN A 197 -22.76 -12.89 18.04
CA ASN A 197 -24.07 -13.15 18.59
C ASN A 197 -25.12 -12.05 18.33
N GLU A 198 -24.76 -11.05 17.52
CA GLU A 198 -25.69 -10.04 17.02
C GLU A 198 -26.16 -10.45 15.61
N GLU A 199 -27.49 -10.55 15.42
CA GLU A 199 -28.07 -10.81 14.10
C GLU A 199 -27.83 -9.61 13.18
N VAL A 200 -27.29 -9.87 12.00
CA VAL A 200 -27.09 -8.86 10.96
C VAL A 200 -27.87 -9.30 9.73
N GLU A 201 -28.70 -8.42 9.20
CA GLU A 201 -29.48 -8.66 7.98
C GLU A 201 -28.55 -9.12 6.83
N ASN A 202 -28.92 -10.19 6.18
CA ASN A 202 -28.16 -10.84 5.10
C ASN A 202 -26.79 -11.44 5.49
N SER A 203 -26.43 -11.52 6.78
CA SER A 203 -25.25 -12.25 7.24
C SER A 203 -25.60 -13.69 7.56
N LYS A 204 -24.87 -14.64 6.99
CA LYS A 204 -24.96 -16.07 7.36
C LYS A 204 -24.10 -16.41 8.58
N ILE A 205 -23.29 -15.47 9.06
CA ILE A 205 -22.35 -15.67 10.16
C ILE A 205 -23.03 -15.26 11.45
N PHE A 206 -23.40 -16.28 12.25
CA PHE A 206 -24.01 -16.09 13.57
C PHE A 206 -23.62 -17.24 14.48
N THR A 207 -23.34 -16.94 15.74
CA THR A 207 -23.24 -17.91 16.84
C THR A 207 -23.93 -17.34 18.07
N SER A 208 -24.43 -18.20 18.98
CA SER A 208 -24.95 -17.73 20.27
C SER A 208 -23.86 -17.27 21.25
N ASP A 209 -22.59 -17.58 20.94
CA ASP A 209 -21.46 -17.26 21.80
C ASP A 209 -21.09 -15.77 21.72
N PRO A 210 -20.69 -15.15 22.83
CA PRO A 210 -20.34 -13.73 22.85
C PRO A 210 -18.92 -13.50 22.30
N PHE A 211 -18.70 -13.89 21.06
CA PHE A 211 -17.40 -13.74 20.38
C PHE A 211 -17.36 -12.50 19.52
N GLY A 212 -16.23 -11.80 19.58
CA GLY A 212 -15.91 -10.69 18.68
C GLY A 212 -15.32 -11.22 17.37
N TYR A 213 -15.60 -10.51 16.30
CA TYR A 213 -14.99 -10.72 15.01
C TYR A 213 -14.47 -9.39 14.48
N ILE A 214 -13.20 -9.36 14.07
CA ILE A 214 -12.57 -8.19 13.44
C ILE A 214 -11.89 -8.65 12.16
N ARG A 215 -12.31 -8.08 11.02
CA ARG A 215 -11.62 -8.23 9.74
C ARG A 215 -10.71 -7.03 9.52
N ILE A 216 -9.46 -7.31 9.17
CA ILE A 216 -8.47 -6.33 8.72
C ILE A 216 -8.24 -6.60 7.23
N SER A 217 -8.70 -5.71 6.36
CA SER A 217 -8.59 -5.89 4.91
C SER A 217 -7.24 -5.46 4.34
N SER A 218 -6.55 -4.54 5.02
CA SER A 218 -5.19 -4.09 4.73
C SER A 218 -4.65 -3.30 5.93
N PHE A 219 -3.34 -3.02 5.93
CA PHE A 219 -2.74 -2.15 6.94
C PHE A 219 -2.43 -0.80 6.32
N SER A 220 -3.20 0.24 6.70
CA SER A 220 -2.94 1.66 6.40
C SER A 220 -2.47 2.39 7.64
N GLU A 221 -2.07 3.66 7.52
CA GLU A 221 -1.67 4.48 8.67
C GLU A 221 -2.75 4.60 9.76
N ASN A 222 -4.04 4.46 9.38
CA ASN A 222 -5.16 4.56 10.32
C ASN A 222 -5.58 3.22 10.94
N SER A 223 -5.05 2.09 10.48
CA SER A 223 -5.53 0.75 10.88
C SER A 223 -5.34 0.47 12.36
N GLY A 224 -4.27 1.02 12.99
CA GLY A 224 -4.03 0.90 14.42
C GLY A 224 -5.16 1.52 15.25
N ASP A 225 -5.52 2.77 14.95
CA ASP A 225 -6.59 3.49 15.63
C ASP A 225 -7.98 2.86 15.37
N GLU A 226 -8.23 2.43 14.13
CA GLU A 226 -9.48 1.75 13.76
C GLU A 226 -9.63 0.44 14.54
N PHE A 227 -8.54 -0.33 14.66
CA PHE A 227 -8.53 -1.58 15.41
C PHE A 227 -8.75 -1.32 16.91
N ASP A 228 -8.03 -0.39 17.52
CA ASP A 228 -8.19 -0.04 18.94
C ASP A 228 -9.63 0.37 19.24
N SER A 229 -10.21 1.22 18.41
CA SER A 229 -11.60 1.65 18.54
C SER A 229 -12.59 0.48 18.51
N MET A 230 -12.45 -0.41 17.50
CA MET A 230 -13.30 -1.59 17.35
C MET A 230 -13.10 -2.59 18.48
N TYR A 231 -11.85 -2.88 18.84
CA TYR A 231 -11.51 -3.79 19.92
C TYR A 231 -12.11 -3.36 21.25
N ARG A 232 -12.01 -2.06 21.61
CA ARG A 232 -12.63 -1.48 22.81
C ARG A 232 -14.15 -1.53 22.76
N GLU A 233 -14.76 -1.36 21.59
CA GLU A 233 -16.22 -1.50 21.44
C GLU A 233 -16.66 -2.92 21.77
N LEU A 234 -15.97 -3.93 21.22
CA LEU A 234 -16.26 -5.33 21.50
C LEU A 234 -16.03 -5.72 22.97
N GLN A 235 -14.98 -5.17 23.60
CA GLN A 235 -14.73 -5.35 25.02
C GLN A 235 -15.88 -4.79 25.88
N LYS A 236 -16.43 -3.62 25.54
CA LYS A 236 -17.59 -3.04 26.24
C LYS A 236 -18.85 -3.90 26.10
N LYS A 237 -18.96 -4.69 25.04
CA LYS A 237 -20.01 -5.69 24.81
C LYS A 237 -19.75 -7.04 25.50
N ASN A 238 -18.74 -7.11 26.40
CA ASN A 238 -18.32 -8.32 27.12
C ASN A 238 -17.90 -9.48 26.22
N MET A 239 -17.20 -9.19 25.15
CA MET A 239 -16.55 -10.16 24.28
C MET A 239 -15.73 -11.19 25.11
N LYS A 240 -15.87 -12.48 24.83
CA LYS A 240 -15.21 -13.59 25.55
C LYS A 240 -14.11 -14.26 24.75
N ALA A 241 -14.15 -14.17 23.43
CA ALA A 241 -13.10 -14.58 22.52
C ALA A 241 -13.08 -13.65 21.31
N LEU A 242 -11.96 -13.53 20.61
CA LEU A 242 -11.83 -12.70 19.42
C LEU A 242 -11.33 -13.54 18.25
N ILE A 243 -12.02 -13.43 17.12
CA ILE A 243 -11.59 -13.96 15.83
C ILE A 243 -11.11 -12.80 14.97
N ILE A 244 -9.86 -12.85 14.52
CA ILE A 244 -9.25 -11.87 13.63
C ILE A 244 -9.15 -12.48 12.24
N ASP A 245 -9.75 -11.83 11.25
CA ASP A 245 -9.72 -12.29 9.86
C ASP A 245 -8.72 -11.47 9.04
N LEU A 246 -7.62 -12.13 8.65
CA LEU A 246 -6.56 -11.62 7.79
C LEU A 246 -6.61 -12.22 6.39
N ARG A 247 -7.63 -12.98 6.05
CA ARG A 247 -7.78 -13.55 4.70
C ARG A 247 -7.91 -12.44 3.68
N GLU A 248 -7.33 -12.63 2.49
CA GLU A 248 -7.29 -11.63 1.41
C GLU A 248 -6.58 -10.32 1.79
N ASN A 249 -5.80 -10.29 2.87
CA ASN A 249 -5.10 -9.10 3.31
C ASN A 249 -3.63 -9.11 2.82
N PRO A 250 -3.27 -8.27 1.82
CA PRO A 250 -1.93 -8.27 1.24
C PRO A 250 -0.86 -7.62 2.14
N GLY A 251 -1.25 -7.20 3.35
CA GLY A 251 -0.39 -6.46 4.28
C GLY A 251 -0.56 -4.95 4.18
N GLY A 252 0.54 -4.22 4.31
CA GLY A 252 0.58 -2.76 4.25
C GLY A 252 1.60 -2.16 5.21
N VAL A 253 1.20 -1.14 5.97
CA VAL A 253 2.08 -0.34 6.83
C VAL A 253 2.56 -1.13 8.04
N LEU A 254 3.88 -1.27 8.18
CA LEU A 254 4.52 -2.01 9.27
C LEU A 254 4.19 -1.41 10.64
N THR A 255 4.24 -0.08 10.77
CA THR A 255 3.97 0.60 12.06
C THR A 255 2.58 0.29 12.58
N SER A 256 1.56 0.33 11.73
CA SER A 256 0.18 -0.01 12.11
C SER A 256 0.01 -1.47 12.48
N CYS A 257 0.72 -2.38 11.79
CA CYS A 257 0.77 -3.79 12.19
C CYS A 257 1.39 -3.95 13.58
N VAL A 258 2.48 -3.25 13.87
CA VAL A 258 3.13 -3.27 15.19
C VAL A 258 2.22 -2.70 16.27
N GLU A 259 1.49 -1.62 15.99
CA GLU A 259 0.50 -1.03 16.92
C GLU A 259 -0.59 -2.05 17.28
N ILE A 260 -1.18 -2.72 16.28
CA ILE A 260 -2.17 -3.79 16.50
C ILE A 260 -1.54 -4.96 17.26
N SER A 261 -0.33 -5.37 16.88
CA SER A 261 0.38 -6.46 17.55
C SER A 261 0.63 -6.15 19.03
N ARG A 262 0.94 -4.91 19.40
CA ARG A 262 1.14 -4.50 20.80
C ARG A 262 -0.11 -4.62 21.66
N MET A 263 -1.29 -4.65 21.08
CA MET A 263 -2.55 -4.87 21.79
C MET A 263 -2.88 -6.35 22.02
N LEU A 264 -2.19 -7.26 21.31
CA LEU A 264 -2.57 -8.68 21.25
C LEU A 264 -1.43 -9.62 21.65
N VAL A 265 -0.20 -9.29 21.27
CA VAL A 265 0.99 -10.12 21.50
C VAL A 265 1.51 -9.88 22.92
N PRO A 266 1.70 -10.93 23.74
CA PRO A 266 2.31 -10.80 25.07
C PRO A 266 3.68 -10.13 25.00
N LYS A 267 4.13 -9.61 26.15
CA LYS A 267 5.44 -8.97 26.30
C LYS A 267 6.55 -9.80 25.66
N GLY A 268 7.28 -9.16 24.74
CA GLY A 268 8.37 -9.77 24.00
C GLY A 268 8.43 -9.27 22.57
N ARG A 269 9.23 -9.95 21.77
CA ARG A 269 9.43 -9.59 20.35
C ARG A 269 8.16 -9.81 19.53
N ILE A 270 7.84 -8.84 18.67
CA ILE A 270 6.82 -8.95 17.62
C ILE A 270 7.49 -9.36 16.30
N VAL A 271 8.50 -8.61 15.90
CA VAL A 271 9.22 -8.81 14.64
C VAL A 271 10.60 -8.20 14.71
N SER A 272 11.58 -8.76 14.00
CA SER A 272 12.84 -8.08 13.72
C SER A 272 13.01 -7.85 12.22
N VAL A 273 13.62 -6.73 11.88
CA VAL A 273 13.92 -6.27 10.51
C VAL A 273 15.43 -6.19 10.35
N VAL A 274 15.99 -6.95 9.41
CA VAL A 274 17.43 -7.02 9.18
C VAL A 274 17.76 -6.45 7.80
N ASP A 275 18.57 -5.40 7.76
CA ASP A 275 19.00 -4.75 6.53
C ASP A 275 20.16 -5.47 5.84
N LYS A 276 20.55 -4.97 4.66
CA LYS A 276 21.69 -5.49 3.88
C LYS A 276 23.01 -5.49 4.65
N GLY A 277 23.19 -4.58 5.61
CA GLY A 277 24.39 -4.46 6.44
C GLY A 277 24.40 -5.40 7.66
N GLY A 278 23.31 -6.12 7.88
CA GLY A 278 23.10 -6.97 9.06
C GLY A 278 22.66 -6.17 10.30
N LYS A 279 22.29 -4.90 10.14
CA LYS A 279 21.70 -4.14 11.24
C LYS A 279 20.28 -4.62 11.49
N GLU A 280 20.02 -5.02 12.73
CA GLU A 280 18.72 -5.47 13.19
C GLU A 280 17.96 -4.33 13.87
N GLU A 281 16.71 -4.13 13.50
CA GLU A 281 15.74 -3.29 14.18
C GLU A 281 14.64 -4.19 14.75
N ILE A 282 14.38 -4.07 16.06
CA ILE A 282 13.47 -4.93 16.80
C ILE A 282 12.24 -4.14 17.21
N TYR A 283 11.07 -4.71 16.99
CA TYR A 283 9.79 -4.20 17.44
C TYR A 283 9.24 -5.13 18.52
N ASP A 284 9.02 -4.58 19.72
CA ASP A 284 8.57 -5.33 20.89
C ASP A 284 7.17 -4.93 21.34
N SER A 285 6.49 -5.86 22.01
CA SER A 285 5.29 -5.64 22.81
C SER A 285 5.65 -5.53 24.30
N ASN A 286 4.88 -4.71 25.02
CA ASN A 286 4.94 -4.58 26.46
C ASN A 286 3.63 -5.03 27.14
N LEU A 287 2.80 -5.82 26.46
CA LEU A 287 1.54 -6.30 27.00
C LEU A 287 1.81 -7.34 28.09
N ASP A 288 1.48 -7.01 29.33
CA ASP A 288 1.78 -7.86 30.48
C ASP A 288 0.77 -9.01 30.69
N GLU A 289 -0.46 -8.84 30.21
CA GLU A 289 -1.54 -9.80 30.39
C GLU A 289 -2.01 -10.39 29.06
N LYS A 290 -2.39 -11.67 29.06
CA LYS A 290 -3.13 -12.26 27.93
C LYS A 290 -4.48 -11.57 27.80
N THR A 291 -4.85 -11.31 26.56
CA THR A 291 -6.20 -10.90 26.19
C THR A 291 -7.16 -12.09 26.28
N VAL A 292 -8.40 -11.92 25.83
CA VAL A 292 -9.33 -13.05 25.62
C VAL A 292 -8.72 -14.07 24.66
N PRO A 293 -9.21 -15.32 24.62
CA PRO A 293 -8.81 -16.30 23.60
C PRO A 293 -8.86 -15.70 22.20
N LEU A 294 -7.79 -15.93 21.40
CA LEU A 294 -7.63 -15.40 20.06
C LEU A 294 -7.55 -16.52 19.03
N VAL A 295 -8.29 -16.37 17.94
CA VAL A 295 -8.16 -17.21 16.74
C VAL A 295 -7.92 -16.30 15.54
N VAL A 296 -6.99 -16.66 14.66
CA VAL A 296 -6.64 -15.85 13.48
C VAL A 296 -6.90 -16.67 12.22
N LEU A 297 -7.66 -16.09 11.30
CA LEU A 297 -7.91 -16.66 9.97
C LEU A 297 -6.86 -16.13 8.98
N ILE A 298 -6.21 -17.04 8.26
CA ILE A 298 -5.23 -16.73 7.21
C ILE A 298 -5.50 -17.54 5.95
N ASP A 299 -5.07 -17.02 4.81
CA ASP A 299 -5.13 -17.70 3.51
C ASP A 299 -3.90 -17.39 2.64
N GLY A 300 -3.85 -17.93 1.42
CA GLY A 300 -2.77 -17.72 0.46
C GLY A 300 -2.57 -16.26 0.01
N ASN A 301 -3.51 -15.35 0.30
CA ASN A 301 -3.45 -13.93 0.01
C ASN A 301 -3.11 -13.09 1.27
N SER A 302 -3.01 -13.72 2.44
CA SER A 302 -2.47 -13.10 3.66
C SER A 302 -0.96 -12.92 3.50
N ALA A 303 -0.47 -11.66 3.39
CA ALA A 303 0.92 -11.39 3.06
C ALA A 303 1.55 -10.28 3.91
N SER A 304 2.90 -10.27 4.02
CA SER A 304 3.68 -9.17 4.61
C SER A 304 3.25 -8.83 6.05
N ALA A 305 2.69 -7.63 6.30
CA ALA A 305 2.20 -7.20 7.62
C ALA A 305 1.21 -8.19 8.24
N SER A 306 0.35 -8.85 7.44
CA SER A 306 -0.53 -9.92 7.91
C SER A 306 0.25 -11.11 8.45
N GLU A 307 1.35 -11.46 7.79
CA GLU A 307 2.22 -12.57 8.20
C GLU A 307 3.04 -12.20 9.44
N ILE A 308 3.40 -10.91 9.61
CA ILE A 308 4.04 -10.41 10.83
C ILE A 308 3.09 -10.59 12.02
N LEU A 309 1.85 -10.12 11.91
CA LEU A 309 0.85 -10.24 12.99
C LEU A 309 0.55 -11.71 13.29
N ALA A 310 0.26 -12.52 12.27
CA ALA A 310 -0.04 -13.94 12.41
C ALA A 310 1.14 -14.71 13.01
N GLY A 311 2.35 -14.51 12.49
CA GLY A 311 3.57 -15.17 12.97
C GLY A 311 3.94 -14.76 14.40
N ALA A 312 3.73 -13.48 14.75
CA ALA A 312 3.95 -13.03 16.13
C ALA A 312 2.98 -13.67 17.11
N LEU A 313 1.70 -13.74 16.76
CA LEU A 313 0.68 -14.38 17.60
C LEU A 313 0.90 -15.89 17.72
N GLN A 314 1.31 -16.56 16.64
CA GLN A 314 1.62 -17.99 16.63
C GLN A 314 2.86 -18.29 17.49
N ASP A 315 3.99 -17.63 17.22
CA ASP A 315 5.26 -17.91 17.90
C ASP A 315 5.22 -17.62 19.42
N THR A 316 4.32 -16.74 19.85
CA THR A 316 4.10 -16.43 21.28
C THR A 316 2.98 -17.25 21.91
N ASN A 317 2.37 -18.17 21.18
CA ASN A 317 1.20 -18.94 21.61
C ASN A 317 0.04 -18.04 22.11
N ALA A 318 -0.10 -16.85 21.52
CA ALA A 318 -1.15 -15.91 21.86
C ALA A 318 -2.45 -16.22 21.12
N ALA A 319 -2.37 -16.82 19.92
CA ALA A 319 -3.53 -17.19 19.12
C ALA A 319 -3.33 -18.57 18.45
N THR A 320 -4.45 -19.19 18.05
CA THR A 320 -4.46 -20.34 17.13
C THR A 320 -4.77 -19.85 15.72
N LEU A 321 -3.92 -20.22 14.76
CA LEU A 321 -4.10 -19.88 13.36
C LEU A 321 -4.91 -20.96 12.63
N VAL A 322 -5.92 -20.55 11.87
CA VAL A 322 -6.83 -21.42 11.11
C VAL A 322 -6.88 -20.96 9.66
N GLY A 323 -6.91 -21.89 8.73
CA GLY A 323 -7.08 -21.60 7.30
C GLY A 323 -6.06 -22.32 6.43
N THR A 324 -5.46 -21.63 5.48
CA THR A 324 -4.43 -22.18 4.60
C THR A 324 -3.13 -21.40 4.72
N ARG A 325 -2.02 -21.98 4.21
CA ARG A 325 -0.70 -21.34 4.26
C ARG A 325 -0.72 -19.96 3.63
N SER A 326 -0.09 -18.99 4.28
CA SER A 326 0.02 -17.62 3.82
C SER A 326 0.96 -17.47 2.61
N TYR A 327 1.04 -16.27 2.05
CA TYR A 327 1.73 -15.98 0.79
C TYR A 327 3.26 -16.20 0.83
N GLY A 328 3.92 -15.82 1.92
CA GLY A 328 5.38 -15.95 2.03
C GLY A 328 6.16 -14.69 1.61
N LYS A 329 5.68 -13.50 1.95
CA LYS A 329 6.38 -12.25 1.68
C LYS A 329 7.18 -11.78 2.88
N GLY A 330 8.44 -12.22 2.97
CA GLY A 330 9.37 -11.90 4.06
C GLY A 330 10.26 -10.67 3.82
N SER A 331 10.00 -9.89 2.77
CA SER A 331 10.80 -8.74 2.38
C SER A 331 10.16 -7.41 2.77
N VAL A 332 10.99 -6.45 3.21
CA VAL A 332 10.59 -5.08 3.57
C VAL A 332 10.92 -4.13 2.44
N GLN A 333 9.92 -3.39 1.96
CA GLN A 333 10.12 -2.36 0.95
C GLN A 333 10.05 -0.97 1.58
N VAL A 334 10.89 -0.08 1.07
CA VAL A 334 10.77 1.37 1.26
C VAL A 334 10.30 2.02 -0.04
N VAL A 335 9.47 3.02 0.11
CA VAL A 335 9.07 3.89 -1.01
C VAL A 335 9.82 5.21 -0.88
N MET A 336 10.70 5.48 -1.85
CA MET A 336 11.49 6.70 -1.89
C MET A 336 10.89 7.62 -2.95
N PRO A 337 10.35 8.80 -2.57
CA PRO A 337 9.91 9.78 -3.54
C PRO A 337 11.07 10.31 -4.36
N MET A 338 10.84 10.54 -5.64
CA MET A 338 11.77 11.17 -6.56
C MET A 338 11.31 12.59 -6.93
N PHE A 339 11.87 13.17 -7.98
CA PHE A 339 11.76 14.63 -8.24
C PHE A 339 10.50 15.06 -9.01
N ARG A 340 9.70 14.10 -9.56
CA ARG A 340 8.58 14.40 -10.48
C ARG A 340 7.25 13.78 -10.04
N ASP A 341 6.99 13.73 -8.73
CA ASP A 341 5.85 13.02 -8.16
C ASP A 341 5.85 11.51 -8.48
N ASP A 342 7.02 10.98 -8.77
CA ASP A 342 7.34 9.57 -9.02
C ASP A 342 8.09 8.97 -7.83
N GLY A 343 8.41 7.69 -7.86
CA GLY A 343 9.10 7.05 -6.76
C GLY A 343 9.75 5.72 -7.10
N LEU A 344 10.62 5.29 -6.20
CA LEU A 344 11.20 3.96 -6.20
C LEU A 344 10.67 3.18 -5.01
N LYS A 345 10.08 2.02 -5.27
CA LYS A 345 9.78 1.02 -4.24
C LYS A 345 10.89 -0.02 -4.32
N LEU A 346 11.68 -0.14 -3.26
CA LEU A 346 12.84 -1.03 -3.22
C LEU A 346 12.80 -1.94 -2.00
N THR A 347 13.16 -3.19 -2.18
CA THR A 347 13.43 -4.11 -1.08
C THR A 347 14.75 -3.73 -0.41
N ILE A 348 14.69 -3.40 0.88
CA ILE A 348 15.84 -2.93 1.66
C ILE A 348 16.21 -3.83 2.82
N ALA A 349 15.29 -4.68 3.28
CA ALA A 349 15.49 -5.53 4.44
C ALA A 349 14.62 -6.80 4.36
N LYS A 350 14.85 -7.72 5.28
CA LYS A 350 14.00 -8.88 5.54
C LYS A 350 13.51 -8.84 6.97
N TYR A 351 12.32 -9.41 7.20
CA TYR A 351 11.80 -9.54 8.55
C TYR A 351 11.74 -11.00 9.01
N TYR A 352 11.81 -11.16 10.31
CA TYR A 352 11.84 -12.46 11.00
C TYR A 352 10.83 -12.44 12.14
N THR A 353 10.15 -13.56 12.33
CA THR A 353 9.19 -13.74 13.42
C THR A 353 9.90 -13.77 14.80
N PRO A 354 9.19 -13.73 15.93
CA PRO A 354 9.79 -13.82 17.26
C PRO A 354 10.73 -15.01 17.46
N SER A 355 10.43 -16.16 16.88
CA SER A 355 11.27 -17.36 16.92
C SER A 355 12.49 -17.31 15.98
N GLY A 356 12.64 -16.24 15.19
CA GLY A 356 13.71 -16.10 14.21
C GLY A 356 13.46 -16.79 12.87
N ARG A 357 12.24 -17.26 12.60
CA ARG A 357 11.88 -17.84 11.29
C ARG A 357 11.82 -16.76 10.22
N SER A 358 12.42 -17.05 9.06
CA SER A 358 12.12 -16.31 7.83
C SER A 358 10.83 -16.84 7.23
N ILE A 359 9.94 -15.97 6.81
CA ILE A 359 8.73 -16.35 6.07
C ILE A 359 8.85 -16.13 4.56
N ASP A 360 10.01 -15.62 4.11
CA ASP A 360 10.30 -15.28 2.71
C ASP A 360 10.29 -16.56 1.85
N GLY A 361 9.30 -16.67 0.96
CA GLY A 361 9.05 -17.85 0.11
C GLY A 361 8.38 -19.03 0.80
N GLU A 362 8.27 -19.03 2.15
CA GLU A 362 7.72 -20.16 2.91
C GLU A 362 6.31 -19.89 3.46
N GLY A 363 6.03 -18.64 3.83
CA GLY A 363 4.77 -18.26 4.47
C GLY A 363 4.63 -18.76 5.91
N ILE A 364 3.46 -18.52 6.49
CA ILE A 364 3.06 -19.00 7.80
C ILE A 364 2.09 -20.18 7.59
N GLN A 365 2.42 -21.33 8.14
CA GLN A 365 1.50 -22.48 8.19
C GLN A 365 0.47 -22.26 9.31
N PRO A 366 -0.83 -22.47 9.06
CA PRO A 366 -1.82 -22.42 10.13
C PRO A 366 -1.62 -23.62 11.09
N ASP A 367 -2.04 -23.43 12.34
CA ASP A 367 -2.05 -24.53 13.33
C ASP A 367 -3.12 -25.56 13.01
N VAL A 368 -4.22 -25.11 12.40
CA VAL A 368 -5.35 -25.92 11.94
C VAL A 368 -5.62 -25.62 10.47
N GLU A 369 -5.25 -26.56 9.60
CA GLU A 369 -5.45 -26.41 8.16
C GLU A 369 -6.91 -26.72 7.80
N VAL A 370 -7.58 -25.76 7.14
CA VAL A 370 -8.96 -25.86 6.69
C VAL A 370 -9.09 -25.18 5.33
N GLU A 371 -9.57 -25.94 4.35
CA GLU A 371 -9.87 -25.43 3.02
C GLU A 371 -11.30 -24.88 2.96
N LEU A 372 -11.52 -23.84 2.14
CA LEU A 372 -12.86 -23.39 1.78
C LEU A 372 -13.44 -24.31 0.71
N PRO A 373 -14.76 -24.59 0.74
CA PRO A 373 -15.43 -25.30 -0.35
C PRO A 373 -15.25 -24.55 -1.68
N LEU A 374 -15.05 -25.29 -2.76
CA LEU A 374 -14.83 -24.70 -4.10
C LEU A 374 -16.01 -23.85 -4.58
N ASP A 375 -17.21 -24.11 -4.11
CA ASP A 375 -18.43 -23.39 -4.43
C ASP A 375 -18.75 -22.24 -3.47
N TYR A 376 -17.88 -22.03 -2.46
CA TYR A 376 -18.06 -21.02 -1.41
C TYR A 376 -19.44 -21.07 -0.74
N SER A 377 -20.03 -22.25 -0.65
CA SER A 377 -21.37 -22.46 -0.07
C SER A 377 -21.44 -22.18 1.43
N SER A 378 -20.30 -22.35 2.13
CA SER A 378 -20.12 -22.09 3.58
C SER A 378 -18.73 -21.57 3.89
N ASP A 379 -18.56 -20.92 5.02
CA ASP A 379 -17.25 -20.49 5.53
C ASP A 379 -16.73 -21.48 6.58
N THR A 380 -16.26 -22.63 6.08
CA THR A 380 -15.74 -23.72 6.94
C THR A 380 -14.56 -23.28 7.80
N GLN A 381 -13.77 -22.32 7.36
CA GLN A 381 -12.65 -21.76 8.14
C GLN A 381 -13.16 -20.96 9.34
N LEU A 382 -14.17 -20.11 9.15
CA LEU A 382 -14.76 -19.35 10.24
C LEU A 382 -15.55 -20.24 11.19
N ASP A 383 -16.27 -21.24 10.67
CA ASP A 383 -16.96 -22.23 11.50
C ASP A 383 -15.96 -22.94 12.43
N LYS A 384 -14.80 -23.34 11.90
CA LYS A 384 -13.73 -23.97 12.70
C LYS A 384 -13.10 -23.00 13.70
N ALA A 385 -12.94 -21.73 13.32
CA ALA A 385 -12.44 -20.71 14.24
C ALA A 385 -13.39 -20.49 15.43
N ILE A 386 -14.72 -20.50 15.19
CA ILE A 386 -15.74 -20.40 16.24
C ILE A 386 -15.68 -21.64 17.18
N GLU A 387 -15.52 -22.83 16.62
CA GLU A 387 -15.36 -24.06 17.40
C GLU A 387 -14.15 -23.98 18.35
N ILE A 388 -12.99 -23.59 17.81
CA ILE A 388 -11.74 -23.45 18.60
C ILE A 388 -11.88 -22.36 19.65
N ALA A 389 -12.48 -21.22 19.30
CA ALA A 389 -12.72 -20.12 20.25
C ALA A 389 -13.61 -20.58 21.43
N ARG A 390 -14.62 -21.43 21.14
CA ARG A 390 -15.49 -22.02 22.17
C ARG A 390 -14.70 -22.94 23.08
N ASP A 391 -13.92 -23.88 22.53
CA ASP A 391 -13.12 -24.80 23.30
C ASP A 391 -12.10 -24.09 24.23
N GLN A 392 -11.51 -22.98 23.73
CA GLN A 392 -10.59 -22.17 24.52
C GLN A 392 -11.26 -21.31 25.58
N PHE A 393 -12.52 -20.96 25.38
CA PHE A 393 -13.30 -20.18 26.34
C PHE A 393 -13.85 -21.05 27.48
N GLU A 394 -14.20 -22.31 27.21
CA GLU A 394 -14.78 -23.26 28.19
C GLU A 394 -13.71 -23.90 29.09
N ASN A 395 -12.44 -23.92 28.71
CA ASN A 395 -11.28 -24.45 29.46
C ASN A 395 -10.52 -23.36 30.21
#